data_4716c31c360ac71ae7ad3e6ac43d78e5
#
_entry.id   4716c31c360ac71ae7ad3e6ac43d78e5
#
_cell.length_a   1.000
_cell.length_b   1.000
_cell.length_c   1.000
_cell.angle_alpha   90.00
_cell.angle_beta   90.00
_cell.angle_gamma   90.00
#
_symmetry.space_group_name_H-M   'P 1'
#
loop_
_entity.id
_entity.type
_entity.pdbx_description
1 polymer ?
#
loop_
_entity_poly.entity_id
_entity_poly.type
_entity_poly.pdbx_seq_one_letter_code
_entity_poly.pdbx_strand_id
1 'polypeptide(L)'
;MEVFTEDWARACCEALNRSEAYRVSAATWEGAIVLAMQADAAQGVDADRAVYIDAHQGACRGARMATGNEAETAPFVFRADPATWKRLLAGEMEPVSAVMMGKLRLVRGNLFTLAKYAQAAKDMVSAAAQVEATFP
;
A
#
# COMPACT_ATOMS: atom_id res chain seq x y z
N MET A 1 3.39 5.33 16.36
CA MET A 1 2.72 5.99 15.23
C MET A 1 1.52 5.16 14.80
N GLU A 2 0.56 5.80 14.21
CA GLU A 2 -0.57 5.12 13.60
C GLU A 2 -0.30 4.83 12.12
N VAL A 3 -0.90 3.74 11.63
CA VAL A 3 -0.86 3.40 10.21
C VAL A 3 -1.55 4.47 9.36
N PHE A 4 -1.12 4.61 8.13
CA PHE A 4 -1.70 5.58 7.17
C PHE A 4 -1.63 7.02 7.68
N THR A 5 -0.47 7.39 8.21
CA THR A 5 -0.13 8.76 8.60
C THR A 5 1.14 9.17 7.86
N GLU A 6 1.51 10.46 7.93
CA GLU A 6 2.72 10.95 7.28
C GLU A 6 3.97 10.23 7.80
N ASP A 7 4.06 10.03 9.12
CA ASP A 7 5.20 9.33 9.73
C ASP A 7 5.26 7.87 9.26
N TRP A 8 4.11 7.20 9.21
CA TRP A 8 4.04 5.83 8.73
C TRP A 8 4.44 5.72 7.26
N ALA A 9 3.99 6.66 6.42
CA ALA A 9 4.34 6.69 5.01
C ALA A 9 5.86 6.77 4.82
N ARG A 10 6.51 7.67 5.55
CA ARG A 10 7.96 7.81 5.49
C ARG A 10 8.68 6.55 5.98
N ALA A 11 8.21 5.98 7.07
CA ALA A 11 8.79 4.75 7.61
C ALA A 11 8.63 3.57 6.63
N CYS A 12 7.50 3.47 5.94
CA CYS A 12 7.28 2.47 4.90
C CYS A 12 8.26 2.66 3.73
N CYS A 13 8.49 3.90 3.32
CA CYS A 13 9.44 4.21 2.25
C CYS A 13 10.84 3.74 2.63
N GLU A 14 11.27 4.02 3.86
CA GLU A 14 12.57 3.55 4.36
C GLU A 14 12.63 2.03 4.41
N ALA A 15 11.56 1.38 4.85
CA ALA A 15 11.49 -0.08 4.91
C ALA A 15 11.58 -0.70 3.51
N LEU A 16 10.92 -0.12 2.52
CA LEU A 16 11.02 -0.55 1.13
C LEU A 16 12.46 -0.45 0.63
N ASN A 17 13.12 0.64 0.92
CA ASN A 17 14.50 0.87 0.48
C ASN A 17 15.52 -0.03 1.18
N ARG A 18 15.15 -0.64 2.32
CA ARG A 18 15.96 -1.64 3.00
C ARG A 18 15.62 -3.07 2.58
N SER A 19 14.53 -3.27 1.84
CA SER A 19 14.07 -4.60 1.45
C SER A 19 14.76 -5.08 0.18
N GLU A 20 15.64 -6.03 0.31
CA GLU A 20 16.28 -6.69 -0.82
C GLU A 20 15.26 -7.43 -1.68
N ALA A 21 14.30 -8.09 -1.07
CA ALA A 21 13.23 -8.81 -1.77
C ALA A 21 12.44 -7.87 -2.67
N TYR A 22 12.02 -6.73 -2.13
CA TYR A 22 11.27 -5.73 -2.90
C TYR A 22 12.12 -5.16 -4.04
N ARG A 23 13.38 -4.84 -3.76
CA ARG A 23 14.29 -4.28 -4.77
C ARG A 23 14.37 -5.19 -5.99
N VAL A 24 14.42 -6.49 -5.77
CA VAL A 24 14.51 -7.50 -6.85
C VAL A 24 13.16 -7.69 -7.53
N SER A 25 12.09 -7.93 -6.76
CA SER A 25 10.78 -8.24 -7.34
C SER A 25 10.15 -7.06 -8.05
N ALA A 26 10.46 -5.84 -7.64
CA ALA A 26 9.91 -4.62 -8.22
C ALA A 26 10.91 -3.89 -9.14
N ALA A 27 12.00 -4.54 -9.56
CA ALA A 27 13.09 -3.91 -10.29
C ALA A 27 12.64 -3.22 -11.60
N THR A 28 11.57 -3.70 -12.21
CA THR A 28 11.04 -3.12 -13.46
C THR A 28 9.74 -2.36 -13.28
N TRP A 29 9.30 -2.19 -12.03
CA TRP A 29 8.07 -1.45 -11.76
C TRP A 29 8.25 0.04 -11.96
N GLU A 30 7.29 0.65 -12.65
CA GLU A 30 7.21 2.10 -12.79
C GLU A 30 5.77 2.55 -12.53
N GLY A 31 5.61 3.57 -11.74
CA GLY A 31 4.31 4.17 -11.47
C GLY A 31 4.04 4.32 -9.99
N ALA A 32 3.53 5.49 -9.63
CA ALA A 32 3.13 5.78 -8.26
C ALA A 32 1.96 4.90 -7.84
N ILE A 33 1.93 4.58 -6.55
CA ILE A 33 0.89 3.74 -5.95
C ILE A 33 0.26 4.53 -4.81
N VAL A 34 -1.07 4.54 -4.76
CA VAL A 34 -1.80 5.07 -3.61
C VAL A 34 -2.45 3.91 -2.87
N LEU A 35 -2.22 3.88 -1.56
CA LEU A 35 -2.88 2.96 -0.65
C LEU A 35 -3.90 3.78 0.12
N ALA A 36 -5.17 3.43 0.02
CA ALA A 36 -6.25 4.17 0.67
C ALA A 36 -6.97 3.28 1.70
N MET A 37 -7.06 3.77 2.91
CA MET A 37 -7.83 3.15 3.98
C MET A 37 -9.11 3.96 4.14
N GLN A 38 -10.25 3.33 3.85
CA GLN A 38 -11.53 4.02 3.95
C GLN A 38 -11.96 4.21 5.39
N ALA A 39 -12.71 5.27 5.62
CA ALA A 39 -13.26 5.58 6.94
C ALA A 39 -14.13 4.43 7.45
N ASP A 40 -14.02 4.15 8.74
CA ASP A 40 -14.83 3.18 9.45
C ASP A 40 -14.85 3.57 10.92
N ALA A 41 -15.87 4.29 11.33
CA ALA A 41 -15.99 4.82 12.69
C ALA A 41 -15.96 3.72 13.74
N ALA A 42 -16.51 2.54 13.41
CA ALA A 42 -16.52 1.39 14.33
C ALA A 42 -15.09 0.88 14.59
N GLN A 43 -14.14 1.15 13.69
CA GLN A 43 -12.74 0.78 13.83
C GLN A 43 -11.86 1.96 14.25
N GLY A 44 -12.46 3.09 14.62
CA GLY A 44 -11.73 4.27 15.07
C GLY A 44 -11.14 5.13 13.96
N VAL A 45 -11.55 4.91 12.71
CA VAL A 45 -11.07 5.67 11.54
C VAL A 45 -12.17 6.61 11.08
N ASP A 46 -12.08 7.88 11.47
CA ASP A 46 -13.14 8.86 11.24
C ASP A 46 -13.20 9.40 9.82
N ALA A 47 -12.09 9.35 9.11
CA ALA A 47 -11.97 9.85 7.73
C ALA A 47 -11.05 8.95 6.92
N ASP A 48 -11.24 8.96 5.61
CA ASP A 48 -10.33 8.24 4.69
C ASP A 48 -8.90 8.73 4.89
N ARG A 49 -7.96 7.79 4.80
CA ARG A 49 -6.52 8.07 4.84
C ARG A 49 -5.87 7.46 3.61
N ALA A 50 -5.14 8.25 2.87
CA ALA A 50 -4.48 7.77 1.65
C ALA A 50 -3.00 8.14 1.66
N VAL A 51 -2.16 7.16 1.32
CA VAL A 51 -0.71 7.31 1.26
C VAL A 51 -0.27 7.21 -0.19
N TYR A 52 0.53 8.17 -0.62
CA TYR A 52 1.13 8.20 -1.95
C TYR A 52 2.56 7.67 -1.88
N ILE A 53 2.87 6.65 -2.67
CA ILE A 53 4.19 6.03 -2.71
C ILE A 53 4.76 6.21 -4.11
N ASP A 54 5.88 6.92 -4.22
CA ASP A 54 6.60 7.09 -5.48
C ASP A 54 7.51 5.88 -5.72
N ALA A 55 6.89 4.79 -6.16
CA ALA A 55 7.58 3.54 -6.44
C ALA A 55 8.22 3.57 -7.82
N HIS A 56 9.52 3.26 -7.89
CA HIS A 56 10.26 3.31 -9.14
C HIS A 56 11.41 2.31 -9.13
N GLN A 57 11.30 1.28 -9.98
CA GLN A 57 12.36 0.31 -10.23
C GLN A 57 12.97 -0.29 -8.96
N GLY A 58 12.11 -0.74 -8.06
CA GLY A 58 12.53 -1.41 -6.82
C GLY A 58 12.89 -0.46 -5.68
N ALA A 59 12.74 0.83 -5.87
CA ALA A 59 13.02 1.85 -4.84
C ALA A 59 11.76 2.66 -4.54
N CYS A 60 11.72 3.22 -3.34
CA CYS A 60 10.77 4.26 -2.97
C CYS A 60 11.51 5.60 -3.00
N ARG A 61 11.12 6.49 -3.92
CA ARG A 61 11.73 7.80 -4.06
C ARG A 61 11.13 8.83 -3.09
N GLY A 62 10.03 8.49 -2.46
CA GLY A 62 9.35 9.29 -1.47
C GLY A 62 7.99 8.70 -1.17
N ALA A 63 7.50 8.94 0.04
CA ALA A 63 6.14 8.57 0.41
C ALA A 63 5.60 9.62 1.37
N ARG A 64 4.32 9.91 1.23
CA ARG A 64 3.64 10.98 1.97
C ARG A 64 2.14 10.72 1.94
N MET A 65 1.39 11.49 2.69
CA MET A 65 -0.06 11.47 2.53
C MET A 65 -0.41 11.99 1.13
N ALA A 66 -1.39 11.35 0.51
CA ALA A 66 -1.89 11.80 -0.78
C ALA A 66 -2.58 13.16 -0.66
N THR A 67 -2.46 13.98 -1.69
CA THR A 67 -3.05 15.32 -1.72
C THR A 67 -3.95 15.47 -2.94
N GLY A 68 -4.89 16.42 -2.88
CA GLY A 68 -5.81 16.70 -3.98
C GLY A 68 -6.58 15.45 -4.40
N ASN A 69 -6.52 15.11 -5.69
CA ASN A 69 -7.24 13.97 -6.26
C ASN A 69 -6.32 12.77 -6.53
N GLU A 70 -5.15 12.70 -5.92
CA GLU A 70 -4.19 11.60 -6.15
C GLU A 70 -4.77 10.22 -5.85
N ALA A 71 -5.66 10.13 -4.85
CA ALA A 71 -6.35 8.87 -4.53
C ALA A 71 -7.31 8.40 -5.63
N GLU A 72 -7.52 9.22 -6.66
CA GLU A 72 -8.38 8.89 -7.80
C GLU A 72 -7.61 8.82 -9.11
N THR A 73 -6.47 9.48 -9.20
CA THR A 73 -5.75 9.69 -10.46
C THR A 73 -4.36 9.05 -10.54
N ALA A 74 -3.79 8.58 -9.42
CA ALA A 74 -2.51 7.88 -9.45
C ALA A 74 -2.61 6.64 -10.35
N PRO A 75 -1.51 6.21 -10.98
CA PRO A 75 -1.52 5.05 -11.87
C PRO A 75 -2.11 3.78 -11.25
N PHE A 76 -1.84 3.54 -9.96
CA PHE A 76 -2.42 2.42 -9.21
C PHE A 76 -2.98 2.93 -7.90
N VAL A 77 -4.24 2.59 -7.63
CA VAL A 77 -4.92 2.99 -6.39
C VAL A 77 -5.61 1.76 -5.80
N PHE A 78 -5.22 1.41 -4.58
CA PHE A 78 -5.81 0.30 -3.81
C PHE A 78 -6.59 0.87 -2.64
N ARG A 79 -7.78 0.35 -2.42
CA ARG A 79 -8.65 0.82 -1.35
C ARG A 79 -9.25 -0.35 -0.59
N ALA A 80 -9.24 -0.25 0.73
CA ALA A 80 -9.87 -1.24 1.60
C ALA A 80 -10.24 -0.60 2.94
N ASP A 81 -11.05 -1.32 3.72
CA ASP A 81 -11.38 -0.92 5.07
C ASP A 81 -10.21 -1.22 6.04
N PRO A 82 -10.22 -0.67 7.26
CA PRO A 82 -9.14 -0.89 8.22
C PRO A 82 -8.93 -2.37 8.57
N ALA A 83 -10.00 -3.14 8.70
CA ALA A 83 -9.90 -4.57 9.04
C ALA A 83 -9.14 -5.34 7.96
N THR A 84 -9.40 -5.06 6.69
CA THR A 84 -8.69 -5.68 5.57
C THR A 84 -7.21 -5.29 5.56
N TRP A 85 -6.90 -4.01 5.73
CA TRP A 85 -5.50 -3.57 5.82
C TRP A 85 -4.76 -4.23 6.97
N LYS A 86 -5.44 -4.40 8.12
CA LYS A 86 -4.84 -5.06 9.27
C LYS A 86 -4.47 -6.52 8.94
N ARG A 87 -5.34 -7.23 8.23
CA ARG A 87 -5.07 -8.61 7.81
C ARG A 87 -3.96 -8.69 6.77
N LEU A 88 -3.94 -7.75 5.82
CA LEU A 88 -2.86 -7.67 4.82
C LEU A 88 -1.51 -7.46 5.50
N LEU A 89 -1.43 -6.49 6.41
CA LEU A 89 -0.19 -6.19 7.12
C LEU A 89 0.23 -7.31 8.08
N ALA A 90 -0.73 -8.08 8.57
CA ALA A 90 -0.43 -9.26 9.40
C ALA A 90 0.03 -10.48 8.58
N GLY A 91 0.03 -10.38 7.26
CA GLY A 91 0.40 -11.49 6.38
C GLY A 91 -0.67 -12.57 6.24
N GLU A 92 -1.91 -12.28 6.65
CA GLU A 92 -3.02 -13.24 6.62
C GLU A 92 -3.69 -13.33 5.26
N MET A 93 -3.42 -12.38 4.37
CA MET A 93 -3.92 -12.43 3.00
C MET A 93 -2.91 -11.77 2.07
N GLU A 94 -2.85 -12.26 0.84
CA GLU A 94 -1.96 -11.71 -0.18
C GLU A 94 -2.69 -10.65 -0.99
N PRO A 95 -2.00 -9.58 -1.45
CA PRO A 95 -2.67 -8.48 -2.14
C PRO A 95 -3.45 -8.88 -3.39
N VAL A 96 -2.86 -9.70 -4.27
CA VAL A 96 -3.56 -10.10 -5.50
C VAL A 96 -4.76 -10.96 -5.19
N SER A 97 -4.63 -11.91 -4.25
CA SER A 97 -5.75 -12.74 -3.81
C SER A 97 -6.85 -11.88 -3.20
N ALA A 98 -6.49 -10.87 -2.40
CA ALA A 98 -7.45 -9.95 -1.81
C ALA A 98 -8.22 -9.17 -2.87
N VAL A 99 -7.55 -8.76 -3.94
CA VAL A 99 -8.22 -8.10 -5.08
C VAL A 99 -9.19 -9.05 -5.76
N MET A 100 -8.76 -10.29 -6.03
CA MET A 100 -9.60 -11.29 -6.67
C MET A 100 -10.85 -11.64 -5.84
N MET A 101 -10.73 -11.59 -4.52
CA MET A 101 -11.83 -11.87 -3.60
C MET A 101 -12.72 -10.65 -3.31
N GLY A 102 -12.40 -9.49 -3.88
CA GLY A 102 -13.15 -8.26 -3.66
C GLY A 102 -12.92 -7.62 -2.30
N LYS A 103 -11.90 -8.04 -1.56
CA LYS A 103 -11.55 -7.48 -0.25
C LYS A 103 -10.72 -6.21 -0.37
N LEU A 104 -9.79 -6.21 -1.32
CA LEU A 104 -8.96 -5.06 -1.66
C LEU A 104 -9.42 -4.57 -3.04
N ARG A 105 -9.87 -3.33 -3.13
CA ARG A 105 -10.31 -2.76 -4.40
C ARG A 105 -9.16 -2.16 -5.16
N LEU A 106 -8.98 -2.61 -6.40
CA LEU A 106 -8.11 -1.94 -7.36
C LEU A 106 -8.97 -0.84 -8.03
N VAL A 107 -8.97 0.34 -7.43
CA VAL A 107 -9.78 1.48 -7.90
C VAL A 107 -9.27 1.99 -9.23
N ARG A 108 -7.96 1.97 -9.41
CA ARG A 108 -7.30 2.38 -10.65
C ARG A 108 -6.06 1.51 -10.85
N GLY A 109 -5.84 1.12 -12.09
CA GLY A 109 -4.73 0.26 -12.48
C GLY A 109 -5.21 -0.95 -13.26
N ASN A 110 -4.28 -1.70 -13.80
CA ASN A 110 -4.56 -2.87 -14.64
C ASN A 110 -4.30 -4.15 -13.83
N LEU A 111 -5.33 -4.99 -13.74
CA LEU A 111 -5.23 -6.24 -12.98
C LEU A 111 -4.17 -7.20 -13.56
N PHE A 112 -4.01 -7.24 -14.88
CA PHE A 112 -3.00 -8.09 -15.50
C PHE A 112 -1.58 -7.62 -15.13
N THR A 113 -1.36 -6.31 -15.09
CA THR A 113 -0.10 -5.74 -14.63
C THR A 113 0.14 -6.09 -13.17
N LEU A 114 -0.88 -5.93 -12.32
CA LEU A 114 -0.76 -6.29 -10.91
C LEU A 114 -0.42 -7.77 -10.73
N ALA A 115 -1.06 -8.66 -11.47
CA ALA A 115 -0.78 -10.09 -11.38
C ALA A 115 0.66 -10.42 -11.78
N LYS A 116 1.19 -9.70 -12.78
CA LYS A 116 2.58 -9.83 -13.20
C LYS A 116 3.57 -9.43 -12.11
N TYR A 117 3.18 -8.47 -11.25
CA TYR A 117 3.98 -7.99 -10.14
C TYR A 117 3.46 -8.48 -8.78
N ALA A 118 2.82 -9.65 -8.76
CA ALA A 118 2.25 -10.21 -7.53
C ALA A 118 3.28 -10.35 -6.42
N GLN A 119 4.50 -10.77 -6.74
CA GLN A 119 5.56 -10.90 -5.74
C GLN A 119 6.00 -9.53 -5.22
N ALA A 120 6.09 -8.52 -6.10
CA ALA A 120 6.42 -7.16 -5.68
C ALA A 120 5.37 -6.59 -4.73
N ALA A 121 4.09 -6.82 -5.02
CA ALA A 121 3.00 -6.39 -4.15
C ALA A 121 3.11 -7.05 -2.77
N LYS A 122 3.38 -8.34 -2.74
CA LYS A 122 3.57 -9.09 -1.50
C LYS A 122 4.78 -8.55 -0.71
N ASP A 123 5.90 -8.31 -1.39
CA ASP A 123 7.11 -7.82 -0.76
C ASP A 123 6.94 -6.39 -0.23
N MET A 124 6.17 -5.55 -0.93
CA MET A 124 5.84 -4.21 -0.46
C MET A 124 5.06 -4.26 0.86
N VAL A 125 4.04 -5.09 0.93
CA VAL A 125 3.23 -5.24 2.15
C VAL A 125 4.08 -5.82 3.28
N SER A 126 4.94 -6.80 2.98
CA SER A 126 5.85 -7.38 3.98
C SER A 126 6.83 -6.35 4.53
N ALA A 127 7.34 -5.46 3.67
CA ALA A 127 8.22 -4.37 4.11
C ALA A 127 7.46 -3.39 5.02
N ALA A 128 6.25 -3.00 4.61
CA ALA A 128 5.41 -2.11 5.43
C ALA A 128 5.09 -2.74 6.79
N ALA A 129 4.93 -4.06 6.84
CA ALA A 129 4.65 -4.79 8.07
C ALA A 129 5.81 -4.74 9.07
N GLN A 130 7.04 -4.42 8.63
CA GLN A 130 8.19 -4.26 9.53
C GLN A 130 8.13 -2.95 10.31
N VAL A 131 7.32 -2.01 9.89
CA VAL A 131 7.18 -0.72 10.58
C VAL A 131 6.30 -0.91 11.81
N GLU A 132 6.82 -0.56 12.99
CA GLU A 132 6.03 -0.59 14.22
C GLU A 132 4.99 0.51 14.19
N ALA A 133 3.74 0.12 14.15
CA ALA A 133 2.62 1.05 14.08
C ALA A 133 1.36 0.40 14.66
N THR A 134 0.40 1.22 15.02
CA THR A 134 -0.87 0.76 15.58
C THR A 134 -2.03 1.20 14.70
N PHE A 135 -3.09 0.42 14.72
CA PHE A 135 -4.37 0.86 14.14
C PHE A 135 -5.11 1.71 15.18
N PRO A 136 -5.90 2.68 14.72
CA PRO A 136 -6.72 3.50 15.63
C PRO A 136 -7.68 2.71 16.49
#